data_ce4ae43d482b69653d02f078b999b38c
#
_entry.id   ce4ae43d482b69653d02f078b999b38c
#
_cell.length_a   1.000
_cell.length_b   1.000
_cell.length_c   1.000
_cell.angle_alpha   90.00
_cell.angle_beta   90.00
_cell.angle_gamma   90.00
#
_symmetry.space_group_name_H-M   'P 1'
#
loop_
_entity.id
_entity.type
_entity.pdbx_description
1 polymer ?
#
loop_
_entity_poly.entity_id
_entity_poly.type
_entity_poly.pdbx_seq_one_letter_code
_entity_poly.pdbx_strand_id
1 'polypeptide(L)'
;ITNVPPVCYEVAFYILMVDLPVSVGGYSIVYTRCCRVNNILNITPNTNVGNLFTATIPGTSVLGPGGNNASPVFVLRDTAIVCGGNPFTLDFGASDPDIGDSISFSFCAAYDGPPVGGAAPPPNQWFPLGYPAPYSGNQPLGPSVSINPVTGLISGIAPPYLGSTATGDRYVICVCINEWRNGNLINTHRKDFILKITDCIPVVANPTFSSVTCDGFNVQLTQG
;
A
#
# COMPACT_ATOMS: atom_id res chain seq x y z
N ILE A 1 6.97 21.71 -10.20
CA ILE A 1 7.48 21.13 -8.93
C ILE A 1 8.96 21.47 -8.87
N THR A 2 9.35 22.40 -8.01
CA THR A 2 10.73 22.90 -7.92
C THR A 2 11.63 22.01 -7.03
N ASN A 3 11.05 21.09 -6.27
CA ASN A 3 11.77 20.09 -5.48
C ASN A 3 11.04 18.75 -5.61
N VAL A 4 11.38 17.97 -6.60
CA VAL A 4 11.01 16.56 -6.61
C VAL A 4 11.96 15.86 -5.63
N PRO A 5 11.49 15.36 -4.48
CA PRO A 5 12.36 14.61 -3.60
C PRO A 5 12.90 13.39 -4.35
N PRO A 6 14.18 13.04 -4.21
CA PRO A 6 14.73 11.87 -4.86
C PRO A 6 14.00 10.62 -4.35
N VAL A 7 13.22 10.00 -5.22
CA VAL A 7 12.52 8.75 -4.93
C VAL A 7 13.24 7.63 -5.68
N CYS A 8 14.46 7.36 -5.25
CA CYS A 8 15.19 6.20 -5.73
C CYS A 8 14.87 5.03 -4.80
N TYR A 9 14.41 3.92 -5.38
CA TYR A 9 14.20 2.67 -4.67
C TYR A 9 14.61 1.50 -5.56
N GLU A 10 15.05 0.44 -4.91
CA GLU A 10 15.36 -0.82 -5.56
C GLU A 10 14.18 -1.77 -5.36
N VAL A 11 13.84 -2.53 -6.40
CA VAL A 11 12.81 -3.56 -6.36
C VAL A 11 13.49 -4.91 -6.49
N ALA A 12 13.27 -5.78 -5.51
CA ALA A 12 13.71 -7.16 -5.56
C ALA A 12 12.50 -8.09 -5.60
N PHE A 13 12.53 -9.06 -6.51
CA PHE A 13 11.52 -10.10 -6.61
C PHE A 13 12.09 -11.41 -6.06
N TYR A 14 11.36 -12.00 -5.13
CA TYR A 14 11.69 -13.32 -4.58
C TYR A 14 10.62 -14.30 -5.02
N ILE A 15 11.05 -15.38 -5.66
CA ILE A 15 10.17 -16.45 -6.12
C ILE A 15 10.51 -17.70 -5.30
N LEU A 16 9.50 -18.24 -4.64
CA LEU A 16 9.59 -19.48 -3.89
C LEU A 16 8.52 -20.45 -4.42
N MET A 17 8.94 -21.64 -4.84
CA MET A 17 8.03 -22.73 -5.18
C MET A 17 8.01 -23.72 -4.03
N VAL A 18 6.83 -24.03 -3.53
CA VAL A 18 6.63 -24.95 -2.41
C VAL A 18 5.46 -25.87 -2.71
N ASP A 19 5.67 -27.15 -2.55
CA ASP A 19 4.61 -28.16 -2.58
C ASP A 19 3.94 -28.21 -1.20
N LEU A 20 2.68 -27.82 -1.16
CA LEU A 20 1.89 -27.80 0.07
C LEU A 20 0.87 -28.93 0.04
N PRO A 21 0.74 -29.73 1.12
CA PRO A 21 -0.34 -30.71 1.22
C PRO A 21 -1.72 -30.05 1.12
N VAL A 22 -2.73 -30.79 0.68
CA VAL A 22 -4.11 -30.28 0.68
C VAL A 22 -4.53 -29.95 2.11
N SER A 23 -5.04 -28.75 2.34
CA SER A 23 -5.51 -28.26 3.64
C SER A 23 -6.95 -27.79 3.55
N VAL A 24 -7.78 -28.19 4.51
CA VAL A 24 -9.16 -27.71 4.62
C VAL A 24 -9.20 -26.22 4.96
N GLY A 25 -8.36 -25.77 5.89
CA GLY A 25 -8.28 -24.37 6.33
C GLY A 25 -7.36 -23.47 5.48
N GLY A 26 -6.63 -24.07 4.54
CA GLY A 26 -5.65 -23.34 3.74
C GLY A 26 -4.35 -23.02 4.50
N TYR A 27 -3.63 -22.01 4.02
CA TYR A 27 -2.34 -21.60 4.58
C TYR A 27 -2.24 -20.08 4.69
N SER A 28 -1.47 -19.62 5.65
CA SER A 28 -1.09 -18.21 5.77
C SER A 28 0.42 -18.08 5.60
N ILE A 29 0.82 -17.20 4.70
CA ILE A 29 2.21 -16.79 4.51
C ILE A 29 2.38 -15.47 5.23
N VAL A 30 3.39 -15.39 6.10
CA VAL A 30 3.64 -14.19 6.90
C VAL A 30 5.08 -13.75 6.69
N TYR A 31 5.25 -12.47 6.38
CA TYR A 31 6.56 -11.82 6.34
C TYR A 31 6.56 -10.68 7.34
N THR A 32 7.55 -10.67 8.22
CA THR A 32 7.69 -9.63 9.24
C THR A 32 9.05 -8.98 9.16
N ARG A 33 9.07 -7.68 9.41
CA ARG A 33 10.31 -6.92 9.52
C ARG A 33 10.17 -5.79 10.54
N CYS A 34 11.07 -5.68 11.48
CA CYS A 34 11.28 -4.44 12.18
C CYS A 34 12.21 -3.56 11.30
N CYS A 35 12.06 -2.29 11.22
CA CYS A 35 11.01 -1.47 11.77
C CYS A 35 10.44 -0.66 10.63
N ARG A 36 9.25 -0.06 10.79
CA ARG A 36 8.73 0.92 9.83
C ARG A 36 9.63 2.14 9.82
N VAL A 37 9.59 2.87 8.71
CA VAL A 37 10.24 4.19 8.65
C VAL A 37 9.70 5.09 9.74
N ASN A 38 10.57 5.94 10.29
CA ASN A 38 10.17 6.88 11.34
C ASN A 38 9.29 8.02 10.79
N ASN A 39 8.63 8.74 11.69
CA ASN A 39 7.82 9.92 11.39
C ASN A 39 6.67 9.64 10.41
N ILE A 40 5.93 8.57 10.65
CA ILE A 40 4.64 8.31 10.00
C ILE A 40 3.56 9.07 10.79
N LEU A 41 2.87 9.99 10.14
CA LEU A 41 2.01 10.97 10.81
C LEU A 41 0.61 10.44 11.16
N ASN A 42 0.13 9.41 10.48
CA ASN A 42 -1.21 8.87 10.67
C ASN A 42 -1.27 7.61 11.54
N ILE A 43 -0.19 7.28 12.22
CA ILE A 43 -0.20 6.18 13.21
C ILE A 43 0.23 6.70 14.58
N THR A 44 -0.20 6.02 15.63
CA THR A 44 0.22 6.35 16.98
C THR A 44 1.75 6.23 17.09
N PRO A 45 2.44 7.29 17.53
CA PRO A 45 3.89 7.27 17.64
C PRO A 45 4.37 6.12 18.53
N ASN A 46 5.15 5.22 17.95
CA ASN A 46 5.85 4.17 18.67
C ASN A 46 7.18 3.91 17.97
N THR A 47 8.25 3.90 18.72
CA THR A 47 9.61 3.73 18.20
C THR A 47 9.90 2.31 17.67
N ASN A 48 9.04 1.34 17.96
CA ASN A 48 9.24 -0.07 17.63
C ASN A 48 8.13 -0.64 16.74
N VAL A 49 7.42 0.21 15.98
CA VAL A 49 6.39 -0.26 15.05
C VAL A 49 7.02 -1.07 13.93
N GLY A 50 6.62 -2.31 13.80
CA GLY A 50 7.09 -3.21 12.75
C GLY A 50 6.23 -3.20 11.50
N ASN A 51 6.63 -4.02 10.54
CA ASN A 51 5.83 -4.36 9.36
C ASN A 51 5.42 -5.83 9.47
N LEU A 52 4.16 -6.09 9.18
CA LEU A 52 3.66 -7.45 9.02
C LEU A 52 2.82 -7.52 7.75
N PHE A 53 3.30 -8.33 6.82
CA PHE A 53 2.65 -8.61 5.54
C PHE A 53 2.12 -10.03 5.55
N THR A 54 0.90 -10.21 5.08
CA THR A 54 0.25 -11.52 5.08
C THR A 54 -0.34 -11.81 3.71
N ALA A 55 -0.25 -13.06 3.32
CA ALA A 55 -0.99 -13.61 2.18
C ALA A 55 -1.67 -14.91 2.63
N THR A 56 -2.87 -15.14 2.16
CA THR A 56 -3.64 -16.35 2.47
C THR A 56 -3.79 -17.19 1.20
N ILE A 57 -3.58 -18.49 1.34
CA ILE A 57 -3.94 -19.48 0.34
C ILE A 57 -5.22 -20.14 0.85
N PRO A 58 -6.38 -19.90 0.21
CA PRO A 58 -7.64 -20.46 0.66
C PRO A 58 -7.64 -22.00 0.62
N GLY A 59 -8.25 -22.61 1.62
CA GLY A 59 -8.35 -24.05 1.70
C GLY A 59 -9.57 -24.62 0.98
N THR A 60 -9.68 -25.96 1.01
CA THR A 60 -10.79 -26.66 0.35
C THR A 60 -12.16 -26.38 0.99
N SER A 61 -12.20 -25.87 2.22
CA SER A 61 -13.44 -25.39 2.82
C SER A 61 -14.03 -24.17 2.11
N VAL A 62 -13.20 -23.39 1.42
CA VAL A 62 -13.59 -22.19 0.67
C VAL A 62 -13.67 -22.48 -0.82
N LEU A 63 -12.66 -23.11 -1.38
CA LEU A 63 -12.55 -23.34 -2.83
C LEU A 63 -13.23 -24.63 -3.31
N GLY A 64 -13.55 -25.53 -2.42
CA GLY A 64 -13.97 -26.89 -2.76
C GLY A 64 -12.82 -27.84 -3.12
N PRO A 65 -13.10 -29.13 -3.29
CA PRO A 65 -12.10 -30.12 -3.69
C PRO A 65 -11.51 -29.81 -5.08
N GLY A 66 -10.18 -29.75 -5.17
CA GLY A 66 -9.47 -29.45 -6.42
C GLY A 66 -9.57 -28.00 -6.88
N GLY A 67 -10.18 -27.12 -6.10
CA GLY A 67 -10.23 -25.68 -6.38
C GLY A 67 -8.83 -25.05 -6.30
N ASN A 68 -8.56 -24.13 -7.20
CA ASN A 68 -7.36 -23.31 -7.25
C ASN A 68 -7.74 -21.83 -7.17
N ASN A 69 -6.76 -20.98 -6.84
CA ASN A 69 -6.90 -19.55 -6.78
C ASN A 69 -5.56 -18.90 -7.07
N ALA A 70 -5.58 -17.88 -7.90
CA ALA A 70 -4.45 -17.00 -8.13
C ALA A 70 -4.74 -15.64 -7.50
N SER A 71 -3.72 -15.01 -6.96
CA SER A 71 -3.89 -13.69 -6.33
C SER A 71 -4.09 -12.58 -7.34
N PRO A 72 -4.91 -11.57 -7.06
CA PRO A 72 -5.01 -10.36 -7.88
C PRO A 72 -3.66 -9.67 -8.07
N VAL A 73 -3.46 -9.11 -9.26
CA VAL A 73 -2.25 -8.39 -9.64
C VAL A 73 -2.51 -6.89 -9.60
N PHE A 74 -1.78 -6.17 -8.76
CA PHE A 74 -1.90 -4.73 -8.60
C PHE A 74 -1.25 -3.96 -9.76
N VAL A 75 -1.89 -2.87 -10.19
CA VAL A 75 -1.34 -1.95 -11.20
C VAL A 75 -0.26 -1.05 -10.59
N LEU A 76 -0.48 -0.56 -9.36
CA LEU A 76 0.43 0.37 -8.71
C LEU A 76 1.75 -0.27 -8.29
N ARG A 77 2.83 0.34 -8.71
CA ARG A 77 4.19 0.11 -8.19
C ARG A 77 4.40 0.95 -6.92
N ASP A 78 5.31 0.55 -6.08
CA ASP A 78 5.41 0.79 -4.63
C ASP A 78 5.73 2.21 -4.13
N THR A 79 5.61 3.27 -4.93
CA THR A 79 5.89 4.63 -4.46
C THR A 79 4.92 5.63 -5.05
N ALA A 80 4.25 6.37 -4.16
CA ALA A 80 3.39 7.47 -4.54
C ALA A 80 3.79 8.73 -3.78
N ILE A 81 3.80 9.85 -4.50
CA ILE A 81 4.00 11.20 -3.95
C ILE A 81 2.83 12.04 -4.40
N VAL A 82 2.25 12.79 -3.46
CA VAL A 82 1.16 13.71 -3.73
C VAL A 82 1.46 15.07 -3.12
N CYS A 83 0.83 16.11 -3.67
CA CYS A 83 0.94 17.47 -3.17
C CYS A 83 0.03 17.70 -1.98
N GLY A 84 0.57 18.16 -0.86
CA GLY A 84 -0.20 18.45 0.34
C GLY A 84 -1.28 19.51 0.11
N GLY A 85 -2.46 19.31 0.68
CA GLY A 85 -3.60 20.21 0.57
C GLY A 85 -4.23 20.31 -0.81
N ASN A 86 -3.79 19.50 -1.79
CA ASN A 86 -4.28 19.55 -3.16
C ASN A 86 -5.11 18.31 -3.51
N PRO A 87 -6.03 18.44 -4.48
CA PRO A 87 -6.71 17.28 -5.05
C PRO A 87 -5.70 16.33 -5.70
N PHE A 88 -5.91 15.04 -5.50
CA PHE A 88 -5.11 14.00 -6.12
C PHE A 88 -5.93 12.78 -6.49
N THR A 89 -5.38 11.99 -7.39
CA THR A 89 -5.84 10.63 -7.70
C THR A 89 -4.65 9.69 -7.68
N LEU A 90 -4.88 8.45 -7.22
CA LEU A 90 -3.90 7.39 -7.20
C LEU A 90 -4.60 6.09 -7.62
N ASP A 91 -4.18 5.55 -8.75
CA ASP A 91 -4.75 4.30 -9.27
C ASP A 91 -4.18 3.11 -8.50
N PHE A 92 -5.04 2.49 -7.70
CA PHE A 92 -4.74 1.30 -6.91
C PHE A 92 -5.44 0.05 -7.47
N GLY A 93 -5.86 0.14 -8.74
CA GLY A 93 -6.53 -0.94 -9.43
C GLY A 93 -5.73 -2.23 -9.43
N ALA A 94 -6.43 -3.32 -9.60
CA ALA A 94 -5.87 -4.64 -9.77
C ALA A 94 -6.72 -5.44 -10.76
N SER A 95 -6.16 -6.50 -11.29
CA SER A 95 -6.87 -7.48 -12.10
C SER A 95 -6.72 -8.87 -11.47
N ASP A 96 -7.79 -9.65 -11.54
CA ASP A 96 -7.76 -11.05 -11.14
C ASP A 96 -7.53 -11.93 -12.37
N PRO A 97 -6.55 -12.86 -12.32
CA PRO A 97 -6.31 -13.77 -13.44
C PRO A 97 -7.32 -14.90 -13.54
N ASP A 98 -8.10 -15.19 -12.47
CA ASP A 98 -9.08 -16.27 -12.47
C ASP A 98 -10.39 -15.80 -13.14
N ILE A 99 -10.78 -16.52 -14.20
CA ILE A 99 -11.99 -16.20 -14.96
C ILE A 99 -13.22 -16.43 -14.09
N GLY A 100 -14.06 -15.40 -13.96
CA GLY A 100 -15.30 -15.46 -13.20
C GLY A 100 -15.18 -14.93 -11.76
N ASP A 101 -13.98 -14.61 -11.31
CA ASP A 101 -13.79 -13.91 -10.04
C ASP A 101 -13.99 -12.41 -10.23
N SER A 102 -14.49 -11.78 -9.20
CA SER A 102 -14.63 -10.33 -9.12
C SER A 102 -13.92 -9.81 -7.89
N ILE A 103 -13.42 -8.58 -7.96
CA ILE A 103 -12.69 -7.95 -6.88
C ILE A 103 -13.37 -6.66 -6.41
N SER A 104 -13.21 -6.35 -5.13
CA SER A 104 -13.64 -5.08 -4.56
C SER A 104 -12.56 -4.50 -3.65
N PHE A 105 -12.54 -3.18 -3.53
CA PHE A 105 -11.47 -2.44 -2.86
C PHE A 105 -11.99 -1.70 -1.64
N SER A 106 -11.19 -1.65 -0.60
CA SER A 106 -11.44 -0.81 0.57
C SER A 106 -10.12 -0.42 1.25
N PHE A 107 -10.13 0.67 2.00
CA PHE A 107 -9.07 0.89 2.98
C PHE A 107 -9.22 -0.10 4.14
N CYS A 108 -8.09 -0.47 4.71
CA CYS A 108 -8.05 -1.29 5.91
C CYS A 108 -6.84 -0.92 6.79
N ALA A 109 -6.84 -1.37 8.04
CA ALA A 109 -5.72 -1.09 8.92
C ALA A 109 -4.48 -1.88 8.50
N ALA A 110 -3.33 -1.24 8.40
CA ALA A 110 -2.05 -1.93 8.29
C ALA A 110 -1.75 -2.69 9.59
N TYR A 111 -0.96 -3.76 9.52
CA TYR A 111 -0.62 -4.55 10.69
C TYR A 111 0.72 -4.13 11.30
N ASP A 112 0.77 -4.19 12.62
CA ASP A 112 2.02 -4.07 13.37
C ASP A 112 2.79 -5.38 13.32
N GLY A 113 4.08 -5.28 13.13
CA GLY A 113 4.99 -6.41 13.19
C GLY A 113 5.60 -6.60 14.58
N PRO A 114 6.27 -7.72 14.84
CA PRO A 114 6.97 -7.92 16.07
C PRO A 114 8.13 -6.93 16.23
N PRO A 115 8.55 -6.64 17.46
CA PRO A 115 9.74 -5.83 17.72
C PRO A 115 10.99 -6.51 17.17
N VAL A 116 12.12 -5.82 17.17
CA VAL A 116 13.43 -6.35 16.75
C VAL A 116 13.71 -7.70 17.43
N GLY A 117 13.97 -8.73 16.63
CA GLY A 117 14.23 -10.08 17.12
C GLY A 117 13.01 -10.85 17.63
N GLY A 118 11.82 -10.27 17.55
CA GLY A 118 10.58 -10.95 17.91
C GLY A 118 10.15 -11.96 16.84
N ALA A 119 9.51 -13.04 17.28
CA ALA A 119 8.92 -14.02 16.38
C ALA A 119 7.67 -13.46 15.71
N ALA A 120 7.36 -13.94 14.50
CA ALA A 120 6.08 -13.64 13.85
C ALA A 120 4.92 -14.12 14.75
N PRO A 121 3.84 -13.33 14.89
CA PRO A 121 2.68 -13.76 15.65
C PRO A 121 2.03 -14.99 15.00
N PRO A 122 1.35 -15.83 15.78
CA PRO A 122 0.60 -16.95 15.24
C PRO A 122 -0.45 -16.50 14.20
N PRO A 123 -0.86 -17.40 13.29
CA PRO A 123 -1.92 -17.10 12.33
C PRO A 123 -3.17 -16.54 13.01
N ASN A 124 -3.80 -15.54 12.38
CA ASN A 124 -5.02 -14.87 12.86
C ASN A 124 -4.90 -14.10 14.20
N GLN A 125 -3.67 -13.86 14.67
CA GLN A 125 -3.39 -13.03 15.84
C GLN A 125 -2.60 -11.76 15.45
N TRP A 126 -3.02 -11.14 14.36
CA TRP A 126 -2.36 -9.94 13.85
C TRP A 126 -3.00 -8.68 14.43
N PHE A 127 -2.17 -7.78 14.90
CA PHE A 127 -2.63 -6.55 15.53
C PHE A 127 -2.61 -5.40 14.51
N PRO A 128 -3.73 -4.67 14.36
CA PRO A 128 -3.73 -3.48 13.54
C PRO A 128 -2.89 -2.38 14.20
N LEU A 129 -2.30 -1.52 13.37
CA LEU A 129 -1.68 -0.28 13.85
C LEU A 129 -2.70 0.60 14.55
N GLY A 130 -2.27 1.32 15.58
CA GLY A 130 -3.04 2.38 16.19
C GLY A 130 -3.03 3.63 15.31
N TYR A 131 -4.20 4.25 15.13
CA TYR A 131 -4.36 5.49 14.37
C TYR A 131 -4.90 6.59 15.28
N PRO A 132 -4.23 7.76 15.39
CA PRO A 132 -4.78 8.91 16.10
C PRO A 132 -5.89 9.56 15.27
N ALA A 133 -6.89 10.15 15.93
CA ALA A 133 -7.89 10.97 15.23
C ALA A 133 -7.21 12.13 14.47
N PRO A 134 -7.65 12.47 13.25
CA PRO A 134 -8.85 11.99 12.54
C PRO A 134 -8.62 10.72 11.69
N TYR A 135 -7.48 10.07 11.80
CA TYR A 135 -7.11 8.91 10.99
C TYR A 135 -7.66 7.61 11.56
N SER A 136 -7.85 6.64 10.69
CA SER A 136 -8.20 5.27 11.04
C SER A 136 -7.75 4.32 9.94
N GLY A 137 -7.81 3.00 10.17
CA GLY A 137 -7.53 2.02 9.11
C GLY A 137 -8.42 2.18 7.88
N ASN A 138 -9.67 2.59 8.07
CA ASN A 138 -10.63 2.82 6.97
C ASN A 138 -10.58 4.26 6.40
N GLN A 139 -9.88 5.15 7.05
CA GLN A 139 -9.67 6.55 6.64
C GLN A 139 -8.21 6.96 6.91
N PRO A 140 -7.23 6.32 6.25
CA PRO A 140 -5.82 6.51 6.60
C PRO A 140 -5.31 7.92 6.28
N LEU A 141 -5.97 8.65 5.39
CA LEU A 141 -5.67 10.04 5.03
C LEU A 141 -6.73 11.04 5.52
N GLY A 142 -7.59 10.60 6.45
CA GLY A 142 -8.69 11.40 6.95
C GLY A 142 -9.93 11.38 6.05
N PRO A 143 -11.00 12.12 6.42
CA PRO A 143 -12.32 12.01 5.79
C PRO A 143 -12.38 12.60 4.37
N SER A 144 -11.39 13.38 3.95
CA SER A 144 -11.36 14.03 2.63
C SER A 144 -10.84 13.11 1.51
N VAL A 145 -10.47 11.87 1.83
CA VAL A 145 -9.93 10.89 0.88
C VAL A 145 -10.74 9.60 0.93
N SER A 146 -11.09 9.10 -0.23
CA SER A 146 -11.84 7.84 -0.39
C SER A 146 -11.22 6.93 -1.43
N ILE A 147 -11.60 5.67 -1.41
CA ILE A 147 -11.27 4.68 -2.43
C ILE A 147 -12.56 4.23 -3.13
N ASN A 148 -12.52 4.16 -4.45
CA ASN A 148 -13.64 3.60 -5.21
C ASN A 148 -13.65 2.07 -5.03
N PRO A 149 -14.75 1.48 -4.54
CA PRO A 149 -14.77 0.04 -4.21
C PRO A 149 -14.77 -0.87 -5.45
N VAL A 150 -15.00 -0.33 -6.65
CA VAL A 150 -15.02 -1.11 -7.89
C VAL A 150 -13.71 -0.97 -8.66
N THR A 151 -13.15 0.24 -8.72
CA THR A 151 -11.97 0.52 -9.55
C THR A 151 -10.66 0.55 -8.77
N GLY A 152 -10.71 0.67 -7.44
CA GLY A 152 -9.52 0.87 -6.62
C GLY A 152 -8.92 2.29 -6.71
N LEU A 153 -9.57 3.21 -7.44
CA LEU A 153 -9.10 4.59 -7.54
C LEU A 153 -9.24 5.30 -6.19
N ILE A 154 -8.11 5.71 -5.63
CA ILE A 154 -8.06 6.58 -4.46
C ILE A 154 -8.12 8.03 -4.94
N SER A 155 -8.98 8.83 -4.33
CA SER A 155 -9.16 10.24 -4.70
C SER A 155 -9.57 11.10 -3.51
N GLY A 156 -9.29 12.38 -3.58
CA GLY A 156 -9.65 13.34 -2.56
C GLY A 156 -8.68 14.50 -2.47
N ILE A 157 -8.67 15.17 -1.31
CA ILE A 157 -7.72 16.23 -0.98
C ILE A 157 -6.69 15.64 -0.01
N ALA A 158 -5.43 15.67 -0.41
CA ALA A 158 -4.34 15.17 0.43
C ALA A 158 -4.26 15.96 1.75
N PRO A 159 -3.86 15.32 2.86
CA PRO A 159 -3.52 16.04 4.08
C PRO A 159 -2.53 17.18 3.81
N PRO A 160 -2.58 18.27 4.59
CA PRO A 160 -1.62 19.36 4.43
C PRO A 160 -0.19 18.87 4.65
N TYR A 161 0.75 19.44 3.92
CA TYR A 161 2.17 19.22 4.14
C TYR A 161 2.61 19.96 5.42
N LEU A 162 3.21 19.23 6.35
CA LEU A 162 3.66 19.76 7.65
C LEU A 162 5.18 19.92 7.76
N GLY A 163 5.93 19.40 6.79
CA GLY A 163 7.39 19.46 6.81
C GLY A 163 8.03 18.56 7.87
N SER A 164 7.39 17.46 8.22
CA SER A 164 7.87 16.55 9.29
C SER A 164 9.21 15.89 8.96
N THR A 165 9.55 15.77 7.69
CA THR A 165 10.85 15.31 7.22
C THR A 165 11.31 16.10 5.99
N ALA A 166 12.62 16.16 5.77
CA ALA A 166 13.21 16.82 4.61
C ALA A 166 12.78 16.22 3.25
N THR A 167 12.27 14.99 3.25
CA THR A 167 11.86 14.26 2.04
C THR A 167 10.35 14.14 1.87
N GLY A 168 9.56 14.85 2.67
CA GLY A 168 8.10 14.82 2.68
C GLY A 168 7.53 14.12 3.90
N ASP A 169 6.26 14.41 4.18
CA ASP A 169 5.49 13.77 5.24
C ASP A 169 5.09 12.35 4.84
N ARG A 170 5.05 11.44 5.79
CA ARG A 170 4.81 10.02 5.55
C ARG A 170 3.49 9.59 6.14
N TYR A 171 2.71 8.89 5.35
CA TYR A 171 1.44 8.30 5.75
C TYR A 171 1.41 6.82 5.34
N VAL A 172 1.03 5.94 6.26
CA VAL A 172 0.79 4.54 5.91
C VAL A 172 -0.62 4.39 5.35
N ILE A 173 -0.73 3.69 4.24
CA ILE A 173 -2.01 3.31 3.62
C ILE A 173 -2.00 1.80 3.46
N CYS A 174 -3.07 1.15 3.85
CA CYS A 174 -3.31 -0.24 3.51
C CYS A 174 -4.60 -0.35 2.71
N VAL A 175 -4.52 -0.99 1.54
CA VAL A 175 -5.67 -1.32 0.71
C VAL A 175 -5.92 -2.82 0.81
N CYS A 176 -7.17 -3.17 1.11
CA CYS A 176 -7.67 -4.53 1.04
C CYS A 176 -8.39 -4.74 -0.30
N ILE A 177 -8.03 -5.81 -1.00
CA ILE A 177 -8.78 -6.35 -2.14
C ILE A 177 -9.50 -7.60 -1.67
N ASN A 178 -10.82 -7.57 -1.71
CA ASN A 178 -11.65 -8.73 -1.49
C ASN A 178 -11.92 -9.41 -2.82
N GLU A 179 -11.70 -10.69 -2.87
CA GLU A 179 -11.84 -11.56 -4.03
C GLU A 179 -13.11 -12.43 -3.86
N TRP A 180 -13.97 -12.40 -4.86
CA TRP A 180 -15.28 -12.99 -4.81
C TRP A 180 -15.48 -13.98 -5.94
N ARG A 181 -15.95 -15.18 -5.62
CA ARG A 181 -16.33 -16.23 -6.57
C ARG A 181 -17.77 -16.62 -6.34
N ASN A 182 -18.61 -16.48 -7.37
CA ASN A 182 -20.05 -16.76 -7.27
C ASN A 182 -20.74 -16.01 -6.10
N GLY A 183 -20.33 -14.77 -5.84
CA GLY A 183 -20.87 -13.94 -4.75
C GLY A 183 -20.38 -14.29 -3.36
N ASN A 184 -19.51 -15.27 -3.20
CA ASN A 184 -18.87 -15.62 -1.92
C ASN A 184 -17.47 -15.03 -1.84
N LEU A 185 -17.14 -14.45 -0.68
CA LEU A 185 -15.78 -14.00 -0.39
C LEU A 185 -14.86 -15.22 -0.26
N ILE A 186 -13.86 -15.32 -1.13
CA ILE A 186 -12.91 -16.44 -1.12
C ILE A 186 -11.56 -16.05 -0.52
N ASN A 187 -11.16 -14.78 -0.65
CA ASN A 187 -9.90 -14.30 -0.10
C ASN A 187 -9.90 -12.79 0.12
N THR A 188 -8.95 -12.30 0.92
CA THR A 188 -8.66 -10.87 1.08
C THR A 188 -7.16 -10.64 0.99
N HIS A 189 -6.75 -9.87 0.00
CA HIS A 189 -5.36 -9.48 -0.21
C HIS A 189 -5.12 -8.09 0.37
N ARG A 190 -3.93 -7.85 0.88
CA ARG A 190 -3.58 -6.59 1.55
C ARG A 190 -2.32 -6.02 0.94
N LYS A 191 -2.36 -4.75 0.57
CA LYS A 191 -1.18 -4.00 0.15
C LYS A 191 -0.99 -2.79 1.06
N ASP A 192 0.11 -2.82 1.79
CA ASP A 192 0.54 -1.78 2.74
C ASP A 192 1.71 -1.01 2.10
N PHE A 193 1.63 0.30 2.10
CA PHE A 193 2.69 1.15 1.54
C PHE A 193 2.74 2.52 2.23
N ILE A 194 3.82 3.26 1.98
CA ILE A 194 4.01 4.62 2.48
C ILE A 194 3.74 5.62 1.36
N LEU A 195 2.69 6.42 1.54
CA LEU A 195 2.46 7.61 0.72
C LEU A 195 3.33 8.75 1.25
N LYS A 196 4.00 9.46 0.35
CA LYS A 196 4.70 10.70 0.67
C LYS A 196 3.85 11.90 0.28
N ILE A 197 3.73 12.86 1.20
CA ILE A 197 3.10 14.16 0.94
C ILE A 197 4.20 15.22 0.98
N THR A 198 4.27 16.03 -0.06
CA THR A 198 5.29 17.08 -0.20
C THR A 198 4.65 18.43 -0.49
N ASP A 199 5.42 19.49 -0.29
CA ASP A 199 5.06 20.81 -0.77
C ASP A 199 5.27 20.87 -2.28
N CYS A 200 4.19 21.19 -3.00
CA CYS A 200 4.25 21.41 -4.43
C CYS A 200 4.14 22.89 -4.70
N ILE A 201 5.27 23.56 -4.80
CA ILE A 201 5.29 24.97 -5.20
C ILE A 201 4.86 25.04 -6.67
N PRO A 202 3.76 25.75 -7.00
CA PRO A 202 3.36 25.89 -8.39
C PRO A 202 4.48 26.56 -9.18
N VAL A 203 4.83 25.98 -10.32
CA VAL A 203 5.84 26.54 -11.21
C VAL A 203 5.23 27.77 -11.87
N VAL A 204 5.71 28.96 -11.50
CA VAL A 204 5.37 30.20 -12.21
C VAL A 204 6.02 30.16 -13.60
N ALA A 205 5.32 30.66 -14.61
CA ALA A 205 5.78 30.65 -16.01
C ALA A 205 7.21 31.22 -16.15
N ASN A 206 8.14 30.42 -16.42
CA ASN A 206 9.55 30.44 -16.79
C ASN A 206 10.38 29.47 -15.94
N PRO A 207 10.05 28.19 -15.93
CA PRO A 207 10.83 27.24 -15.16
C PRO A 207 12.12 26.88 -15.90
N THR A 208 13.24 27.05 -15.22
CA THR A 208 14.44 26.28 -15.53
C THR A 208 14.29 24.92 -14.85
N PHE A 209 14.12 23.87 -15.63
CA PHE A 209 14.02 22.52 -15.07
C PHE A 209 15.41 21.89 -14.96
N SER A 210 15.73 21.38 -13.79
CA SER A 210 16.74 20.33 -13.66
C SER A 210 16.02 19.08 -13.19
N SER A 211 15.98 18.03 -13.99
CA SER A 211 15.54 16.73 -13.54
C SER A 211 16.75 15.91 -13.12
N VAL A 212 16.71 15.36 -11.90
CA VAL A 212 17.66 14.33 -11.49
C VAL A 212 16.93 13.00 -11.64
N THR A 213 17.37 12.17 -12.57
CA THR A 213 16.93 10.79 -12.68
C THR A 213 17.94 9.88 -11.98
N CYS A 214 17.51 8.75 -11.46
CA CYS A 214 18.40 7.77 -10.84
C CYS A 214 19.45 7.20 -11.80
N ASP A 215 19.25 7.36 -13.11
CA ASP A 215 20.10 6.83 -14.19
C ASP A 215 20.97 7.89 -14.87
N GLY A 216 21.00 9.11 -14.38
CA GLY A 216 21.79 10.20 -14.99
C GLY A 216 21.25 10.72 -16.32
N PHE A 217 20.03 10.38 -16.72
CA PHE A 217 19.39 10.91 -17.93
C PHE A 217 18.92 12.35 -17.70
N ASN A 218 19.35 13.26 -18.57
CA ASN A 218 18.84 14.62 -18.62
C ASN A 218 17.66 14.69 -19.59
N VAL A 219 16.49 15.07 -19.12
CA VAL A 219 15.34 15.38 -19.97
C VAL A 219 15.30 16.87 -20.18
N GLN A 220 15.54 17.34 -21.41
CA GLN A 220 15.29 18.73 -21.80
C GLN A 220 13.84 18.85 -22.24
N LEU A 221 13.07 19.67 -21.54
CA LEU A 221 11.74 20.08 -21.95
C LEU A 221 11.86 21.46 -22.63
N THR A 222 11.64 21.50 -23.92
CA THR A 222 11.49 22.75 -24.65
C THR A 222 10.03 23.15 -24.68
N GLN A 223 9.75 24.39 -24.29
CA GLN A 223 8.43 24.99 -24.45
C GLN A 223 8.20 25.33 -25.92
N GLY A 224 7.13 24.78 -26.51
CA GLY A 224 6.62 25.17 -27.82
C GLY A 224 5.66 26.35 -27.69
#